data_fa8f5b0f364905618bcc2164519bf5b0
#
_entry.id   fa8f5b0f364905618bcc2164519bf5b0
#
_cell.length_a   1.000
_cell.length_b   1.000
_cell.length_c   1.000
_cell.angle_alpha   90.00
_cell.angle_beta   90.00
_cell.angle_gamma   90.00
#
_symmetry.space_group_name_H-M   'P 1'
#
loop_
_entity.id
_entity.type
_entity.pdbx_description
1 polymer ?
#
loop_
_entity_poly.entity_id
_entity_poly.type
_entity_poly.pdbx_seq_one_letter_code
_entity_poly.pdbx_strand_id
1 'polypeptide(L)'
;ERLPLYERINFISIYSSNLEEFYKIRVADHKAVASGATESDEETVQSARELVEEINHEVNRQLDDRVRIYEEKILPALRKNHIIFYQDRHVEPFHQQFIKDFFREEIFPYLQPVPVSKDKIVSFLRDNRLYLAIRLYLKDEKNATNRKPSYFVMKQPYAKVPRFIELPSHDNHFYIMFTEDIIKANLNLIFPGYDVDSS
;
A
#
# COMPACT_ATOMS: atom_id res chain seq x y z
N GLU A 1 -4.06 5.94 -25.88
CA GLU A 1 -2.81 6.41 -26.50
C GLU A 1 -2.92 7.80 -27.18
N ARG A 2 -4.15 8.34 -27.35
CA ARG A 2 -4.36 9.69 -27.95
C ARG A 2 -4.23 10.85 -26.94
N LEU A 3 -4.20 10.54 -25.63
CA LEU A 3 -4.11 11.52 -24.56
C LEU A 3 -2.66 11.68 -24.07
N PRO A 4 -2.24 12.91 -23.66
CA PRO A 4 -0.98 13.13 -22.98
C PRO A 4 -0.82 12.23 -21.76
N LEU A 5 0.43 11.90 -21.38
CA LEU A 5 0.72 11.00 -20.28
C LEU A 5 0.10 11.48 -18.96
N TYR A 6 0.22 12.78 -18.67
CA TYR A 6 -0.37 13.38 -17.46
C TYR A 6 -1.88 13.16 -17.37
N GLU A 7 -2.60 13.36 -18.47
CA GLU A 7 -4.05 13.16 -18.51
C GLU A 7 -4.42 11.69 -18.28
N ARG A 8 -3.62 10.75 -18.81
CA ARG A 8 -3.85 9.32 -18.56
C ARG A 8 -3.68 8.96 -17.09
N ILE A 9 -2.70 9.54 -16.40
CA ILE A 9 -2.50 9.36 -14.96
C ILE A 9 -3.68 9.96 -14.18
N ASN A 10 -4.13 11.16 -14.57
CA ASN A 10 -5.29 11.80 -13.97
C ASN A 10 -6.56 10.95 -14.07
N PHE A 11 -6.83 10.34 -15.22
CA PHE A 11 -7.99 9.45 -15.37
C PHE A 11 -7.95 8.26 -14.43
N ILE A 12 -6.77 7.65 -14.21
CA ILE A 12 -6.61 6.58 -13.23
C ILE A 12 -6.91 7.07 -11.81
N SER A 13 -6.50 8.30 -11.47
CA SER A 13 -6.78 8.91 -10.17
C SER A 13 -8.28 9.18 -9.99
N ILE A 14 -8.94 9.76 -11.00
CA ILE A 14 -10.40 10.02 -10.99
C ILE A 14 -11.18 8.71 -10.82
N TYR A 15 -10.80 7.66 -11.53
CA TYR A 15 -11.42 6.34 -11.36
C TYR A 15 -11.33 5.86 -9.91
N SER A 16 -10.16 6.01 -9.27
CA SER A 16 -9.97 5.58 -7.88
C SER A 16 -10.85 6.37 -6.90
N SER A 17 -10.97 7.68 -7.10
CA SER A 17 -11.82 8.54 -6.27
C SER A 17 -13.31 8.20 -6.44
N ASN A 18 -13.75 7.98 -7.67
CA ASN A 18 -15.13 7.61 -7.96
C ASN A 18 -15.48 6.23 -7.38
N LEU A 19 -14.54 5.28 -7.44
CA LEU A 19 -14.73 3.96 -6.85
C LEU A 19 -14.84 4.04 -5.32
N GLU A 20 -14.01 4.86 -4.68
CA GLU A 20 -14.08 5.09 -3.22
C GLU A 20 -15.45 5.66 -2.83
N GLU A 21 -15.93 6.68 -3.55
CA GLU A 21 -17.23 7.30 -3.30
C GLU A 21 -18.38 6.31 -3.55
N PHE A 22 -18.31 5.54 -4.61
CA PHE A 22 -19.29 4.48 -4.92
C PHE A 22 -19.41 3.48 -3.78
N TYR A 23 -18.29 2.98 -3.24
CA TYR A 23 -18.33 2.06 -2.10
C TYR A 23 -18.86 2.71 -0.83
N LYS A 24 -18.49 3.96 -0.55
CA LYS A 24 -18.95 4.68 0.65
C LYS A 24 -20.43 5.01 0.64
N ILE A 25 -20.98 5.31 -0.53
CA ILE A 25 -22.35 5.81 -0.63
C ILE A 25 -23.33 4.72 -1.09
N ARG A 26 -22.96 3.96 -2.15
CA ARG A 26 -23.90 3.00 -2.76
C ARG A 26 -23.76 1.59 -2.21
N VAL A 27 -22.53 1.11 -2.10
CA VAL A 27 -22.30 -0.26 -1.65
C VAL A 27 -22.45 -0.40 -0.14
N ALA A 28 -22.23 0.66 0.64
CA ALA A 28 -22.33 0.63 2.09
C ALA A 28 -23.72 0.18 2.58
N ASP A 29 -24.79 0.71 1.98
CA ASP A 29 -26.18 0.36 2.34
C ASP A 29 -26.47 -1.12 2.06
N HIS A 30 -26.08 -1.61 0.87
CA HIS A 30 -26.25 -3.02 0.52
C HIS A 30 -25.42 -3.93 1.44
N LYS A 31 -24.22 -3.54 1.84
CA LYS A 31 -23.40 -4.28 2.81
C LYS A 31 -24.05 -4.31 4.20
N ALA A 32 -24.71 -3.24 4.64
CA ALA A 32 -25.42 -3.21 5.90
C ALA A 32 -26.58 -4.21 5.89
N VAL A 33 -27.38 -4.23 4.82
CA VAL A 33 -28.46 -5.21 4.62
C VAL A 33 -27.88 -6.63 4.55
N ALA A 34 -26.88 -6.87 3.73
CA ALA A 34 -26.26 -8.18 3.52
C ALA A 34 -25.66 -8.78 4.81
N SER A 35 -25.18 -7.93 5.73
CA SER A 35 -24.63 -8.34 7.03
C SER A 35 -25.69 -8.56 8.11
N GLY A 36 -26.97 -8.25 7.82
CA GLY A 36 -28.05 -8.30 8.82
C GLY A 36 -27.99 -7.16 9.86
N ALA A 37 -27.29 -6.08 9.56
CA ALA A 37 -27.21 -4.90 10.44
C ALA A 37 -28.50 -4.04 10.39
N THR A 38 -29.38 -4.27 9.41
CA THR A 38 -30.70 -3.66 9.25
C THR A 38 -31.78 -4.72 9.34
N GLU A 39 -32.94 -4.37 9.91
CA GLU A 39 -34.12 -5.25 9.87
C GLU A 39 -34.60 -5.42 8.43
N SER A 40 -34.46 -6.62 7.91
CA SER A 40 -34.85 -6.99 6.54
C SER A 40 -35.26 -8.47 6.53
N ASP A 41 -36.16 -8.83 5.62
CA ASP A 41 -36.50 -10.23 5.41
C ASP A 41 -35.32 -11.01 4.78
N GLU A 42 -35.41 -12.34 4.85
CA GLU A 42 -34.34 -13.22 4.41
C GLU A 42 -34.07 -13.14 2.90
N GLU A 43 -35.13 -12.90 2.09
CA GLU A 43 -35.01 -12.74 0.63
C GLU A 43 -34.26 -11.45 0.28
N THR A 44 -34.56 -10.35 0.96
CA THR A 44 -33.87 -9.06 0.80
C THR A 44 -32.38 -9.16 1.21
N VAL A 45 -32.08 -9.85 2.31
CA VAL A 45 -30.70 -10.09 2.76
C VAL A 45 -29.93 -10.93 1.74
N GLN A 46 -30.54 -11.99 1.20
CA GLN A 46 -29.90 -12.83 0.21
C GLN A 46 -29.65 -12.07 -1.10
N SER A 47 -30.63 -11.32 -1.58
CA SER A 47 -30.49 -10.49 -2.79
C SER A 47 -29.40 -9.42 -2.63
N ALA A 48 -29.27 -8.80 -1.44
CA ALA A 48 -28.20 -7.84 -1.16
C ALA A 48 -26.82 -8.50 -1.15
N ARG A 49 -26.68 -9.74 -0.66
CA ARG A 49 -25.42 -10.50 -0.70
C ARG A 49 -24.99 -10.78 -2.13
N GLU A 50 -25.90 -11.29 -2.95
CA GLU A 50 -25.62 -11.59 -4.36
C GLU A 50 -25.19 -10.34 -5.12
N LEU A 51 -25.88 -9.22 -4.92
CA LEU A 51 -25.51 -7.94 -5.53
C LEU A 51 -24.12 -7.46 -5.08
N VAL A 52 -23.79 -7.54 -3.80
CA VAL A 52 -22.46 -7.15 -3.27
C VAL A 52 -21.36 -8.04 -3.85
N GLU A 53 -21.61 -9.36 -4.01
CA GLU A 53 -20.67 -10.29 -4.64
C GLU A 53 -20.45 -9.95 -6.12
N GLU A 54 -21.52 -9.67 -6.88
CA GLU A 54 -21.43 -9.27 -8.28
C GLU A 54 -20.64 -7.95 -8.44
N ILE A 55 -20.93 -6.94 -7.61
CA ILE A 55 -20.19 -5.68 -7.59
C ILE A 55 -18.71 -5.92 -7.31
N ASN A 56 -18.38 -6.72 -6.29
CA ASN A 56 -16.99 -7.01 -5.95
C ASN A 56 -16.27 -7.76 -7.07
N HIS A 57 -16.95 -8.69 -7.75
CA HIS A 57 -16.37 -9.41 -8.89
C HIS A 57 -16.02 -8.45 -10.03
N GLU A 58 -16.96 -7.60 -10.43
CA GLU A 58 -16.74 -6.63 -11.50
C GLU A 58 -15.67 -5.59 -11.14
N VAL A 59 -15.68 -5.09 -9.90
CA VAL A 59 -14.68 -4.14 -9.43
C VAL A 59 -13.28 -4.77 -9.41
N ASN A 60 -13.14 -6.01 -8.96
CA ASN A 60 -11.84 -6.69 -8.97
C ASN A 60 -11.31 -6.83 -10.39
N ARG A 61 -12.16 -7.21 -11.36
CA ARG A 61 -11.76 -7.24 -12.77
C ARG A 61 -11.27 -5.88 -13.27
N GLN A 62 -11.98 -4.79 -12.93
CA GLN A 62 -11.57 -3.43 -13.32
C GLN A 62 -10.26 -3.00 -12.62
N LEU A 63 -10.04 -3.42 -11.38
CA LEU A 63 -8.79 -3.15 -10.66
C LEU A 63 -7.60 -3.87 -11.31
N ASP A 64 -7.77 -5.12 -11.75
CA ASP A 64 -6.75 -5.87 -12.49
C ASP A 64 -6.42 -5.19 -13.82
N ASP A 65 -7.43 -4.76 -14.58
CA ASP A 65 -7.24 -3.99 -15.80
C ASP A 65 -6.47 -2.67 -15.54
N ARG A 66 -6.78 -1.99 -14.44
CA ARG A 66 -6.08 -0.76 -14.04
C ARG A 66 -4.62 -1.01 -13.71
N VAL A 67 -4.32 -2.08 -12.96
CA VAL A 67 -2.94 -2.47 -12.64
C VAL A 67 -2.18 -2.75 -13.94
N ARG A 68 -2.76 -3.53 -14.85
CA ARG A 68 -2.16 -3.82 -16.15
C ARG A 68 -1.89 -2.55 -16.97
N ILE A 69 -2.84 -1.60 -17.01
CA ILE A 69 -2.63 -0.31 -17.70
C ILE A 69 -1.49 0.48 -17.06
N TYR A 70 -1.41 0.50 -15.74
CA TYR A 70 -0.35 1.18 -15.02
C TYR A 70 1.02 0.58 -15.35
N GLU A 71 1.15 -0.73 -15.24
CA GLU A 71 2.43 -1.45 -15.44
C GLU A 71 2.87 -1.46 -16.91
N GLU A 72 1.95 -1.76 -17.85
CA GLU A 72 2.29 -1.95 -19.26
C GLU A 72 2.28 -0.65 -20.08
N LYS A 73 1.56 0.40 -19.63
CA LYS A 73 1.39 1.63 -20.42
C LYS A 73 1.94 2.88 -19.72
N ILE A 74 1.67 3.05 -18.43
CA ILE A 74 2.07 4.28 -17.71
C ILE A 74 3.56 4.24 -17.37
N LEU A 75 4.01 3.19 -16.69
CA LEU A 75 5.42 3.08 -16.27
C LEU A 75 6.41 3.11 -17.46
N PRO A 76 6.18 2.39 -18.56
CA PRO A 76 7.05 2.51 -19.73
C PRO A 76 7.00 3.89 -20.37
N ALA A 77 5.84 4.58 -20.34
CA ALA A 77 5.73 5.93 -20.87
C ALA A 77 6.46 6.95 -19.99
N LEU A 78 6.43 6.81 -18.65
CA LEU A 78 7.24 7.60 -17.73
C LEU A 78 8.73 7.42 -18.04
N ARG A 79 9.19 6.17 -18.16
CA ARG A 79 10.59 5.86 -18.48
C ARG A 79 11.05 6.46 -19.80
N LYS A 80 10.20 6.48 -20.83
CA LYS A 80 10.49 7.17 -22.13
C LYS A 80 10.64 8.69 -21.96
N ASN A 81 10.05 9.26 -20.92
CA ASN A 81 10.19 10.69 -20.57
C ASN A 81 11.23 10.91 -19.47
N HIS A 82 12.21 10.01 -19.33
CA HIS A 82 13.30 10.09 -18.35
C HIS A 82 12.84 10.12 -16.88
N ILE A 83 11.64 9.63 -16.57
CA ILE A 83 11.13 9.50 -15.22
C ILE A 83 11.17 8.02 -14.85
N ILE A 84 12.01 7.67 -13.89
CA ILE A 84 12.19 6.32 -13.38
C ILE A 84 11.47 6.21 -12.04
N PHE A 85 10.48 5.33 -11.97
CA PHE A 85 9.81 4.99 -10.75
C PHE A 85 10.43 3.72 -10.20
N TYR A 86 11.06 3.81 -9.02
CA TYR A 86 11.52 2.62 -8.33
C TYR A 86 10.33 1.87 -7.77
N GLN A 87 10.19 0.63 -8.22
CA GLN A 87 9.25 -0.33 -7.70
C GLN A 87 10.05 -1.48 -7.13
N ASP A 88 9.58 -2.00 -6.02
CA ASP A 88 10.23 -3.08 -5.32
C ASP A 88 11.68 -2.74 -4.90
N ARG A 89 12.48 -3.73 -4.60
CA ARG A 89 13.75 -3.57 -3.87
C ARG A 89 14.96 -3.20 -4.73
N HIS A 90 14.79 -3.02 -6.03
CA HIS A 90 15.93 -2.73 -6.90
C HIS A 90 16.20 -1.23 -6.93
N VAL A 91 17.14 -0.81 -6.11
CA VAL A 91 17.64 0.56 -6.06
C VAL A 91 19.06 0.59 -6.61
N GLU A 92 19.32 1.49 -7.54
CA GLU A 92 20.65 1.69 -8.09
C GLU A 92 21.68 2.07 -7.00
N PRO A 93 22.92 1.59 -7.09
CA PRO A 93 23.93 1.81 -6.08
C PRO A 93 24.14 3.28 -5.70
N PHE A 94 24.04 4.19 -6.67
CA PHE A 94 24.26 5.62 -6.44
C PHE A 94 23.15 6.30 -5.61
N HIS A 95 21.98 5.66 -5.42
CA HIS A 95 20.93 6.16 -4.54
C HIS A 95 20.92 5.55 -3.14
N GLN A 96 21.64 4.45 -2.92
CA GLN A 96 21.56 3.72 -1.65
C GLN A 96 21.91 4.56 -0.43
N GLN A 97 22.95 5.42 -0.56
CA GLN A 97 23.36 6.28 0.54
C GLN A 97 22.30 7.35 0.83
N PHE A 98 21.79 8.01 -0.20
CA PHE A 98 20.71 9.00 -0.05
C PHE A 98 19.48 8.40 0.65
N ILE A 99 19.04 7.20 0.24
CA ILE A 99 17.89 6.53 0.82
C ILE A 99 18.10 6.20 2.31
N LYS A 100 19.31 5.76 2.69
CA LYS A 100 19.63 5.48 4.09
C LYS A 100 19.62 6.74 4.95
N ASP A 101 20.19 7.82 4.45
CA ASP A 101 20.28 9.10 5.18
C ASP A 101 18.89 9.72 5.28
N PHE A 102 18.15 9.79 4.19
CA PHE A 102 16.78 10.28 4.16
C PHE A 102 15.85 9.47 5.09
N PHE A 103 16.02 8.14 5.11
CA PHE A 103 15.29 7.31 6.05
C PHE A 103 15.56 7.68 7.50
N ARG A 104 16.83 7.84 7.88
CA ARG A 104 17.22 8.13 9.27
C ARG A 104 16.78 9.51 9.73
N GLU A 105 16.91 10.50 8.87
CA GLU A 105 16.70 11.90 9.21
C GLU A 105 15.23 12.30 9.09
N GLU A 106 14.55 11.86 8.02
CA GLU A 106 13.23 12.36 7.66
C GLU A 106 12.09 11.39 7.94
N ILE A 107 12.34 10.07 7.96
CA ILE A 107 11.26 9.07 8.09
C ILE A 107 11.27 8.42 9.48
N PHE A 108 12.42 7.90 9.91
CA PHE A 108 12.56 7.09 11.13
C PHE A 108 12.01 7.77 12.40
N PRO A 109 12.20 9.09 12.63
CA PRO A 109 11.67 9.77 13.82
C PRO A 109 10.14 9.71 13.96
N TYR A 110 9.42 9.47 12.87
CA TYR A 110 7.96 9.45 12.85
C TYR A 110 7.37 8.05 12.84
N LEU A 111 8.20 7.01 12.86
CA LEU A 111 7.75 5.62 12.83
C LEU A 111 7.45 5.11 14.24
N GLN A 112 6.28 4.50 14.39
CA GLN A 112 5.83 3.89 15.63
C GLN A 112 5.28 2.48 15.36
N PRO A 113 6.14 1.46 15.37
CA PRO A 113 5.69 0.09 15.22
C PRO A 113 4.91 -0.36 16.47
N VAL A 114 3.73 -0.93 16.27
CA VAL A 114 2.87 -1.43 17.34
C VAL A 114 2.74 -2.94 17.19
N PRO A 115 3.06 -3.73 18.25
CA PRO A 115 2.86 -5.18 18.20
C PRO A 115 1.36 -5.50 18.10
N VAL A 116 1.05 -6.48 17.25
CA VAL A 116 -0.32 -6.94 17.05
C VAL A 116 -0.74 -7.80 18.23
N SER A 117 -1.74 -7.35 18.98
CA SER A 117 -2.48 -8.14 19.93
C SER A 117 -3.97 -8.05 19.64
N LYS A 118 -4.72 -9.13 19.91
CA LYS A 118 -6.16 -9.23 19.57
C LYS A 118 -6.98 -8.03 20.05
N ASP A 119 -6.63 -7.45 21.20
CA ASP A 119 -7.43 -6.41 21.85
C ASP A 119 -7.03 -4.98 21.48
N LYS A 120 -5.87 -4.76 20.83
CA LYS A 120 -5.32 -3.42 20.58
C LYS A 120 -5.37 -2.97 19.12
N ILE A 121 -5.48 -3.91 18.19
CA ILE A 121 -5.30 -3.59 16.76
C ILE A 121 -6.46 -2.75 16.22
N VAL A 122 -7.70 -3.05 16.62
CA VAL A 122 -8.90 -2.37 16.11
C VAL A 122 -8.91 -0.89 16.49
N SER A 123 -8.51 -0.56 17.72
CA SER A 123 -8.45 0.82 18.20
C SER A 123 -7.32 1.65 17.58
N PHE A 124 -6.29 0.98 17.03
CA PHE A 124 -5.16 1.63 16.38
C PHE A 124 -5.44 2.00 14.92
N LEU A 125 -6.22 1.19 14.21
CA LEU A 125 -6.54 1.42 12.81
C LEU A 125 -7.54 2.57 12.65
N ARG A 126 -7.26 3.45 11.71
CA ARG A 126 -8.12 4.60 11.34
C ARG A 126 -8.43 4.56 9.86
N ASP A 127 -9.61 5.03 9.49
CA ASP A 127 -10.02 5.18 8.10
C ASP A 127 -9.08 6.12 7.33
N ASN A 128 -8.95 5.86 6.04
CA ASN A 128 -8.13 6.67 5.13
C ASN A 128 -6.67 6.81 5.56
N ARG A 129 -6.10 5.74 6.15
CA ARG A 129 -4.69 5.64 6.53
C ARG A 129 -4.09 4.37 5.97
N LEU A 130 -2.85 4.49 5.51
CA LEU A 130 -2.07 3.33 5.10
C LEU A 130 -1.23 2.82 6.27
N TYR A 131 -1.13 1.51 6.38
CA TYR A 131 -0.37 0.80 7.38
C TYR A 131 0.49 -0.26 6.70
N LEU A 132 1.67 -0.51 7.26
CA LEU A 132 2.45 -1.71 6.97
C LEU A 132 2.13 -2.76 8.03
N ALA A 133 1.71 -3.94 7.58
CA ALA A 133 1.67 -5.15 8.39
C ALA A 133 3.00 -5.88 8.18
N ILE A 134 3.70 -6.18 9.26
CA ILE A 134 5.07 -6.69 9.23
C ILE A 134 5.10 -7.99 10.03
N ARG A 135 5.56 -9.07 9.38
CA ARG A 135 5.79 -10.36 10.01
C ARG A 135 7.30 -10.55 10.19
N LEU A 136 7.74 -10.83 11.40
CA LEU A 136 9.14 -10.95 11.77
C LEU A 136 9.40 -12.20 12.61
N TYR A 137 10.63 -12.70 12.56
CA TYR A 137 11.12 -13.79 13.40
C TYR A 137 12.31 -13.32 14.23
N LEU A 138 12.36 -13.70 15.51
CA LEU A 138 13.51 -13.40 16.37
C LEU A 138 14.79 -14.07 15.86
N LYS A 139 15.91 -13.34 15.86
CA LYS A 139 17.22 -13.85 15.38
C LYS A 139 17.76 -15.00 16.23
N ASP A 140 17.51 -14.99 17.53
CA ASP A 140 18.12 -15.90 18.51
C ASP A 140 17.40 -17.26 18.69
N GLU A 141 16.31 -17.49 17.97
CA GLU A 141 15.66 -18.79 17.99
C GLU A 141 16.47 -19.83 17.21
N LYS A 142 17.27 -20.64 17.91
CA LYS A 142 18.18 -21.66 17.37
C LYS A 142 17.49 -22.79 16.59
N ASN A 143 16.17 -22.93 16.66
CA ASN A 143 15.40 -23.95 15.96
C ASN A 143 14.64 -23.36 14.77
N ALA A 144 15.23 -23.42 13.60
CA ALA A 144 14.64 -22.91 12.35
C ALA A 144 13.25 -23.48 12.02
N THR A 145 12.91 -24.66 12.56
CA THR A 145 11.69 -25.41 12.22
C THR A 145 10.44 -25.01 13.02
N ASN A 146 10.57 -24.21 14.10
CA ASN A 146 9.44 -23.92 14.99
C ASN A 146 9.41 -22.44 15.46
N ARG A 147 9.96 -21.52 14.68
CA ARG A 147 9.97 -20.08 14.99
C ARG A 147 8.55 -19.53 14.97
N LYS A 148 8.12 -18.91 16.05
CA LYS A 148 6.84 -18.20 16.11
C LYS A 148 6.99 -16.80 15.52
N PRO A 149 6.17 -16.42 14.52
CA PRO A 149 6.22 -15.07 13.99
C PRO A 149 5.69 -14.04 14.98
N SER A 150 6.37 -12.91 15.05
CA SER A 150 5.87 -11.70 15.70
C SER A 150 5.27 -10.79 14.62
N TYR A 151 4.11 -10.23 14.91
CA TYR A 151 3.40 -9.35 13.99
C TYR A 151 3.40 -7.93 14.53
N PHE A 152 3.67 -6.99 13.65
CA PHE A 152 3.62 -5.56 13.93
C PHE A 152 2.78 -4.84 12.90
N VAL A 153 2.16 -3.74 13.33
CA VAL A 153 1.50 -2.79 12.42
C VAL A 153 2.14 -1.42 12.62
N MET A 154 2.45 -0.76 11.53
CA MET A 154 3.06 0.55 11.55
C MET A 154 2.30 1.48 10.63
N LYS A 155 1.83 2.61 11.18
CA LYS A 155 1.16 3.65 10.40
C LYS A 155 2.17 4.38 9.52
N GLN A 156 1.80 4.63 8.27
CA GLN A 156 2.60 5.44 7.36
C GLN A 156 2.63 6.92 7.77
N PRO A 157 3.78 7.59 7.75
CA PRO A 157 3.97 8.94 8.29
C PRO A 157 3.55 10.06 7.32
N TYR A 158 2.57 9.86 6.44
CA TYR A 158 2.21 10.80 5.37
C TYR A 158 1.71 12.20 5.83
N ALA A 159 1.47 12.37 7.12
CA ALA A 159 1.22 13.70 7.68
C ALA A 159 2.50 14.55 7.82
N LYS A 160 3.67 13.92 7.75
CA LYS A 160 4.99 14.55 7.95
C LYS A 160 5.92 14.37 6.76
N VAL A 161 5.82 13.23 6.08
CA VAL A 161 6.67 12.88 4.94
C VAL A 161 5.79 12.67 3.71
N PRO A 162 6.11 13.26 2.55
CA PRO A 162 5.39 13.01 1.31
C PRO A 162 5.39 11.52 0.96
N ARG A 163 4.34 11.05 0.27
CA ARG A 163 4.30 9.65 -0.17
C ARG A 163 5.30 9.34 -1.26
N PHE A 164 5.55 10.33 -2.14
CA PHE A 164 6.48 10.22 -3.25
C PHE A 164 7.73 11.03 -2.91
N ILE A 165 8.87 10.37 -2.93
CA ILE A 165 10.17 10.99 -2.68
C ILE A 165 10.92 11.08 -4.01
N GLU A 166 11.30 12.29 -4.37
CA GLU A 166 12.22 12.54 -5.47
C GLU A 166 13.64 12.28 -4.99
N LEU A 167 14.33 11.40 -5.70
CA LEU A 167 15.72 11.06 -5.46
C LEU A 167 16.63 11.95 -6.33
N PRO A 168 17.92 12.11 -5.99
CA PRO A 168 18.86 12.86 -6.82
C PRO A 168 18.83 12.38 -8.27
N SER A 169 18.76 13.32 -9.20
CA SER A 169 18.80 13.00 -10.64
C SER A 169 20.17 12.43 -11.03
N HIS A 170 20.16 11.47 -11.94
CA HIS A 170 21.38 10.87 -12.48
C HIS A 170 21.22 10.65 -14.00
N ASP A 171 22.24 10.95 -14.81
CA ASP A 171 22.25 10.78 -16.26
C ASP A 171 20.99 11.35 -16.97
N ASN A 172 20.58 12.55 -16.56
CA ASN A 172 19.40 13.23 -17.09
C ASN A 172 18.08 12.46 -16.89
N HIS A 173 18.02 11.60 -15.86
CA HIS A 173 16.81 10.92 -15.41
C HIS A 173 16.39 11.45 -14.06
N PHE A 174 15.07 11.55 -13.86
CA PHE A 174 14.41 11.82 -12.60
C PHE A 174 14.01 10.50 -11.95
N TYR A 175 14.26 10.35 -10.67
CA TYR A 175 13.97 9.14 -9.94
C TYR A 175 12.97 9.42 -8.82
N ILE A 176 11.96 8.57 -8.71
CA ILE A 176 10.90 8.67 -7.70
C ILE A 176 10.77 7.32 -6.99
N MET A 177 10.60 7.37 -5.69
CA MET A 177 10.37 6.20 -4.84
C MET A 177 9.24 6.45 -3.85
N PHE A 178 8.50 5.42 -3.52
CA PHE A 178 7.51 5.51 -2.44
C PHE A 178 8.18 5.53 -1.07
N THR A 179 7.65 6.32 -0.15
CA THR A 179 8.08 6.31 1.26
C THR A 179 7.95 4.93 1.89
N GLU A 180 6.88 4.20 1.58
CA GLU A 180 6.71 2.82 2.05
C GLU A 180 7.81 1.87 1.59
N ASP A 181 8.37 2.07 0.40
CA ASP A 181 9.45 1.22 -0.11
C ASP A 181 10.81 1.60 0.52
N ILE A 182 11.02 2.88 0.81
CA ILE A 182 12.16 3.33 1.63
C ILE A 182 12.09 2.71 3.03
N ILE A 183 10.91 2.66 3.64
CA ILE A 183 10.71 2.01 4.94
C ILE A 183 11.00 0.52 4.87
N LYS A 184 10.44 -0.18 3.87
CA LYS A 184 10.69 -1.62 3.66
C LYS A 184 12.17 -1.94 3.48
N ALA A 185 12.90 -1.12 2.72
CA ALA A 185 14.34 -1.28 2.51
C ALA A 185 15.17 -1.11 3.80
N ASN A 186 14.62 -0.47 4.83
CA ASN A 186 15.29 -0.19 6.10
C ASN A 186 14.64 -0.86 7.33
N LEU A 187 13.83 -1.89 7.14
CA LEU A 187 13.17 -2.60 8.25
C LEU A 187 14.15 -3.17 9.27
N ASN A 188 15.35 -3.56 8.84
CA ASN A 188 16.42 -4.02 9.71
C ASN A 188 16.92 -2.97 10.72
N LEU A 189 16.78 -1.68 10.40
CA LEU A 189 17.11 -0.58 11.31
C LEU A 189 15.98 -0.33 12.32
N ILE A 190 14.74 -0.61 11.95
CA ILE A 190 13.58 -0.49 12.83
C ILE A 190 13.52 -1.66 13.80
N PHE A 191 13.90 -2.87 13.35
CA PHE A 191 13.78 -4.12 14.08
C PHE A 191 15.13 -4.88 14.16
N PRO A 192 16.14 -4.34 14.85
CA PRO A 192 17.50 -4.90 14.82
C PRO A 192 17.61 -6.31 15.42
N GLY A 193 16.66 -6.72 16.30
CA GLY A 193 16.62 -8.05 16.91
C GLY A 193 15.87 -9.11 16.11
N TYR A 194 15.36 -8.77 14.92
CA TYR A 194 14.53 -9.65 14.11
C TYR A 194 15.16 -9.92 12.73
N ASP A 195 14.87 -11.11 12.20
CA ASP A 195 15.08 -11.38 10.79
C ASP A 195 13.88 -10.82 10.01
N VAL A 196 14.16 -9.95 9.06
CA VAL A 196 13.15 -9.40 8.17
C VAL A 196 12.89 -10.42 7.07
N ASP A 197 11.70 -10.98 7.03
CA ASP A 197 11.29 -11.88 5.96
C ASP A 197 11.33 -11.14 4.63
N SER A 198 12.18 -11.63 3.74
CA SER A 198 12.45 -10.99 2.45
C SER A 198 11.53 -11.49 1.33
N SER A 199 10.47 -12.19 1.70
CA SER A 199 9.48 -12.70 0.74
C SER A 199 8.41 -11.70 0.35
#